data_c21ec22cb79d30f0e7d9c31d39d8c856
#
_entry.id   c21ec22cb79d30f0e7d9c31d39d8c856
#
_cell.length_a   1.000
_cell.length_b   1.000
_cell.length_c   1.000
_cell.angle_alpha   90.00
_cell.angle_beta   90.00
_cell.angle_gamma   90.00
#
_symmetry.space_group_name_H-M   'P 1'
#
loop_
_entity.id
_entity.type
_entity.pdbx_description
1 polymer ?
#
loop_
_entity_poly.entity_id
_entity_poly.type
_entity_poly.pdbx_seq_one_letter_code
_entity_poly.pdbx_strand_id
1 'polypeptide(L)'
;MKRILLVVAEASLLLCACGSLADIRSVTPVPWNGDPQCWQMQRHAEKMNTVTNGGAKVVFIGDSITHFWETNGKAQWKKYFSSGRRAALNLGTSGDRTEHVLWRLAEGGELDGYEAKCILLMIGTNNTGHYSFAEEPPVDTILGIKRILEVIAEKQPAARTILTAIFPRGADANDPLRLRNDVVNKEIAKFADGRKVIWCDFSDKFLDGEGRLSRELFPDLLHPGSLGYEIWASAVLPLIDKVLDAQDDEVVPSVWPSVPRTYSAAANLSAEPVSGFPDFMWWAKGRPLEKRNEIVGNGSVEYDLVMVGDSITHRWEREGGEGRELFAELRKRYSVLNLGYGGDQTRHLIWRLVNGELEGYKAKVFQVMIGTNNRDGAPEQTAAGVKRVIDVIREKHPESKVLLLPIFPRGATADDKRRVQNEKVNAIIKDFADGDKVIWFDFNDRFFNADGALTKEVMNDLLHPNEKGYRIWLDALEPKLEALCGRVAASDEN
;
A
#
# COMPACT_ATOMS: atom_id res chain seq x y z
N MET A 1 -31.84 8.26 9.65
CA MET A 1 -31.22 9.59 9.78
C MET A 1 -30.31 9.75 11.02
N LYS A 2 -30.74 9.48 12.27
CA LYS A 2 -29.88 9.71 13.46
C LYS A 2 -28.63 8.82 13.57
N ARG A 3 -28.62 7.57 13.08
CA ARG A 3 -27.41 6.70 13.07
C ARG A 3 -26.42 7.06 11.96
N ILE A 4 -26.87 7.60 10.85
CA ILE A 4 -26.01 8.12 9.76
C ILE A 4 -25.26 9.39 10.22
N LEU A 5 -25.89 10.22 11.05
CA LEU A 5 -25.27 11.41 11.65
C LEU A 5 -24.19 11.08 12.70
N LEU A 6 -24.28 9.95 13.41
CA LEU A 6 -23.28 9.56 14.41
C LEU A 6 -21.99 9.04 13.76
N VAL A 7 -22.11 8.27 12.67
CA VAL A 7 -20.93 7.81 11.89
C VAL A 7 -20.24 8.97 11.16
N VAL A 8 -21.00 10.00 10.77
CA VAL A 8 -20.46 11.23 10.20
C VAL A 8 -19.68 12.04 11.25
N ALA A 9 -20.10 12.01 12.52
CA ALA A 9 -19.40 12.71 13.61
C ALA A 9 -18.06 12.06 13.97
N GLU A 10 -17.95 10.72 13.93
CA GLU A 10 -16.69 10.01 14.17
C GLU A 10 -15.73 10.12 12.97
N ALA A 11 -16.23 10.11 11.74
CA ALA A 11 -15.44 10.39 10.55
C ALA A 11 -14.97 11.86 10.49
N SER A 12 -15.77 12.81 11.00
CA SER A 12 -15.41 14.23 11.07
C SER A 12 -14.34 14.54 12.10
N LEU A 13 -14.17 13.72 13.14
CA LEU A 13 -13.09 13.84 14.13
C LEU A 13 -11.76 13.29 13.59
N LEU A 14 -11.78 12.35 12.64
CA LEU A 14 -10.60 11.90 11.88
C LEU A 14 -10.17 12.91 10.79
N LEU A 15 -11.09 13.75 10.32
CA LEU A 15 -10.88 14.76 9.28
C LEU A 15 -10.19 16.04 9.78
N CYS A 16 -10.07 16.27 11.08
CA CYS A 16 -9.37 17.44 11.63
C CYS A 16 -7.83 17.36 11.57
N ALA A 17 -7.27 16.24 11.11
CA ALA A 17 -5.81 16.05 11.00
C ALA A 17 -5.31 15.90 9.56
N CYS A 18 -6.19 15.88 8.54
CA CYS A 18 -5.84 15.77 7.12
C CYS A 18 -6.33 16.99 6.36
N GLY A 19 -5.61 17.36 5.28
CA GLY A 19 -6.00 18.39 4.34
C GLY A 19 -7.44 18.23 3.83
N SER A 20 -7.97 19.19 3.06
CA SER A 20 -9.35 19.18 2.59
C SER A 20 -9.67 17.86 1.87
N LEU A 21 -10.92 17.38 1.92
CA LEU A 21 -11.37 16.22 1.12
C LEU A 21 -11.02 16.34 -0.37
N ALA A 22 -10.89 17.57 -0.86
CA ALA A 22 -10.45 17.87 -2.22
C ALA A 22 -9.01 17.40 -2.55
N ASP A 23 -8.18 17.14 -1.52
CA ASP A 23 -6.80 16.68 -1.70
C ASP A 23 -6.70 15.14 -1.75
N ILE A 24 -7.80 14.42 -1.51
CA ILE A 24 -7.85 12.95 -1.56
C ILE A 24 -8.27 12.52 -2.97
N ARG A 25 -7.34 11.95 -3.72
CA ARG A 25 -7.59 11.52 -5.10
C ARG A 25 -8.77 10.56 -5.21
N SER A 26 -8.86 9.58 -4.35
CA SER A 26 -9.90 8.53 -4.36
C SER A 26 -11.34 9.03 -4.30
N VAL A 27 -11.58 10.26 -3.80
CA VAL A 27 -12.92 10.88 -3.72
C VAL A 27 -13.16 11.96 -4.77
N THR A 28 -12.15 12.27 -5.57
CA THR A 28 -12.23 13.31 -6.62
C THR A 28 -12.49 12.64 -7.97
N PRO A 29 -13.60 12.94 -8.67
CA PRO A 29 -13.85 12.38 -9.98
C PRO A 29 -12.74 12.76 -10.97
N VAL A 30 -12.14 11.78 -11.64
CA VAL A 30 -11.07 11.98 -12.61
C VAL A 30 -11.29 11.05 -13.81
N PRO A 31 -11.40 11.60 -15.03
CA PRO A 31 -11.46 10.78 -16.24
C PRO A 31 -10.10 10.13 -16.51
N TRP A 32 -10.09 9.02 -17.26
CA TRP A 32 -8.87 8.37 -17.67
C TRP A 32 -7.97 9.29 -18.50
N ASN A 33 -6.77 9.57 -18.00
CA ASN A 33 -5.63 10.25 -18.64
C ASN A 33 -5.91 11.56 -19.38
N GLY A 34 -7.13 12.11 -19.30
CA GLY A 34 -7.54 13.28 -20.09
C GLY A 34 -7.49 13.08 -21.61
N ASP A 35 -7.18 11.87 -22.10
CA ASP A 35 -7.15 11.51 -23.51
C ASP A 35 -8.47 10.80 -23.89
N PRO A 36 -9.33 11.48 -24.68
CA PRO A 36 -10.58 10.89 -25.16
C PRO A 36 -10.39 9.66 -26.07
N GLN A 37 -9.18 9.42 -26.55
CA GLN A 37 -8.84 8.32 -27.45
C GLN A 37 -8.30 7.09 -26.72
N CYS A 38 -8.06 7.16 -25.41
CA CYS A 38 -7.66 5.97 -24.65
C CYS A 38 -8.80 4.92 -24.69
N TRP A 39 -8.42 3.65 -24.65
CA TRP A 39 -9.39 2.56 -24.81
C TRP A 39 -10.47 2.54 -23.69
N GLN A 40 -10.16 3.06 -22.50
CA GLN A 40 -11.13 3.18 -21.42
C GLN A 40 -12.24 4.19 -21.75
N MET A 41 -11.87 5.31 -22.36
CA MET A 41 -12.85 6.31 -22.81
C MET A 41 -13.66 5.81 -24.01
N GLN A 42 -13.06 5.04 -24.92
CA GLN A 42 -13.80 4.37 -25.99
C GLN A 42 -14.82 3.37 -25.42
N ARG A 43 -14.40 2.55 -24.41
CA ARG A 43 -15.33 1.66 -23.71
C ARG A 43 -16.45 2.42 -23.02
N HIS A 44 -16.13 3.52 -22.35
CA HIS A 44 -17.17 4.38 -21.78
C HIS A 44 -18.20 4.83 -22.85
N ALA A 45 -17.75 5.30 -24.00
CA ALA A 45 -18.63 5.69 -25.10
C ALA A 45 -19.49 4.52 -25.62
N GLU A 46 -18.93 3.31 -25.73
CA GLU A 46 -19.70 2.11 -26.07
C GLU A 46 -20.80 1.80 -25.04
N LYS A 47 -20.47 1.91 -23.74
CA LYS A 47 -21.47 1.68 -22.67
C LYS A 47 -22.56 2.74 -22.65
N MET A 48 -22.21 3.99 -22.94
CA MET A 48 -23.19 5.08 -23.08
C MET A 48 -24.22 4.79 -24.17
N ASN A 49 -23.87 4.11 -25.26
CA ASN A 49 -24.84 3.68 -26.25
C ASN A 49 -25.89 2.71 -25.67
N THR A 50 -25.50 1.82 -24.76
CA THR A 50 -26.44 0.91 -24.07
C THR A 50 -27.26 1.65 -23.03
N VAL A 51 -26.65 2.56 -22.29
CA VAL A 51 -27.29 3.40 -21.27
C VAL A 51 -28.43 4.22 -21.93
N THR A 52 -28.14 4.93 -23.01
CA THR A 52 -29.09 5.78 -23.72
C THR A 52 -30.22 4.99 -24.39
N ASN A 53 -30.03 3.69 -24.65
CA ASN A 53 -31.06 2.79 -25.19
C ASN A 53 -31.86 2.06 -24.09
N GLY A 54 -31.88 2.56 -22.85
CA GLY A 54 -32.73 2.10 -21.76
C GLY A 54 -32.02 1.34 -20.65
N GLY A 55 -30.68 1.19 -20.68
CA GLY A 55 -29.88 0.58 -19.62
C GLY A 55 -30.32 -0.83 -19.25
N ALA A 56 -30.26 -1.16 -17.94
CA ALA A 56 -30.68 -2.46 -17.40
C ALA A 56 -31.15 -2.34 -15.95
N LYS A 57 -31.96 -3.32 -15.50
CA LYS A 57 -32.38 -3.41 -14.09
C LYS A 57 -31.29 -3.94 -13.18
N VAL A 58 -30.33 -4.68 -13.73
CA VAL A 58 -29.16 -5.19 -13.00
C VAL A 58 -27.91 -4.57 -13.63
N VAL A 59 -27.05 -3.95 -12.82
CA VAL A 59 -25.86 -3.25 -13.29
C VAL A 59 -24.66 -3.71 -12.50
N PHE A 60 -23.56 -4.03 -13.18
CA PHE A 60 -22.28 -4.38 -12.58
C PHE A 60 -21.31 -3.23 -12.74
N ILE A 61 -20.76 -2.73 -11.65
CA ILE A 61 -19.82 -1.60 -11.61
C ILE A 61 -18.52 -2.08 -10.94
N GLY A 62 -17.39 -1.75 -11.56
CA GLY A 62 -16.08 -2.10 -11.01
C GLY A 62 -14.92 -1.92 -12.00
N ASP A 63 -13.84 -2.61 -11.72
CA ASP A 63 -12.59 -2.57 -12.47
C ASP A 63 -12.45 -3.72 -13.49
N SER A 64 -11.19 -4.19 -13.73
CA SER A 64 -10.90 -5.32 -14.64
C SER A 64 -11.63 -6.61 -14.25
N ILE A 65 -11.74 -6.87 -12.96
CA ILE A 65 -12.41 -8.10 -12.49
C ILE A 65 -13.88 -8.08 -12.92
N THR A 66 -14.54 -6.94 -12.85
CA THR A 66 -15.89 -6.76 -13.37
C THR A 66 -15.92 -6.71 -14.91
N HIS A 67 -14.98 -6.03 -15.55
CA HIS A 67 -14.90 -6.00 -17.01
C HIS A 67 -14.80 -7.41 -17.61
N PHE A 68 -14.01 -8.30 -17.02
CA PHE A 68 -13.70 -9.61 -17.59
C PHE A 68 -14.85 -10.63 -17.51
N TRP A 69 -16.01 -10.24 -17.00
CA TRP A 69 -17.26 -10.96 -17.32
C TRP A 69 -17.51 -11.05 -18.83
N GLU A 70 -16.96 -10.14 -19.63
CA GLU A 70 -17.09 -10.14 -21.10
C GLU A 70 -16.03 -11.02 -21.80
N THR A 71 -15.00 -11.46 -21.09
CA THR A 71 -13.89 -12.30 -21.60
C THR A 71 -13.79 -13.60 -20.82
N ASN A 72 -13.11 -13.63 -19.68
CA ASN A 72 -12.89 -14.82 -18.87
C ASN A 72 -14.17 -15.43 -18.33
N GLY A 73 -15.16 -14.57 -17.98
CA GLY A 73 -16.49 -14.95 -17.51
C GLY A 73 -17.57 -15.01 -18.59
N LYS A 74 -17.21 -14.92 -19.88
CA LYS A 74 -18.17 -14.78 -20.98
C LYS A 74 -19.23 -15.88 -21.05
N ALA A 75 -18.84 -17.12 -20.77
CA ALA A 75 -19.78 -18.25 -20.77
C ALA A 75 -20.80 -18.11 -19.64
N GLN A 76 -20.36 -17.73 -18.45
CA GLN A 76 -21.19 -17.51 -17.26
C GLN A 76 -22.07 -16.26 -17.44
N TRP A 77 -21.53 -15.18 -18.01
CA TRP A 77 -22.34 -13.99 -18.34
C TRP A 77 -23.48 -14.34 -19.29
N LYS A 78 -23.18 -15.07 -20.37
CA LYS A 78 -24.19 -15.52 -21.32
C LYS A 78 -25.26 -16.41 -20.66
N LYS A 79 -24.83 -17.28 -19.74
CA LYS A 79 -25.72 -18.21 -19.04
C LYS A 79 -26.68 -17.53 -18.05
N TYR A 80 -26.17 -16.51 -17.32
CA TYR A 80 -26.86 -15.99 -16.16
C TYR A 80 -27.38 -14.55 -16.29
N PHE A 81 -26.74 -13.72 -17.13
CA PHE A 81 -26.92 -12.26 -17.15
C PHE A 81 -27.24 -11.66 -18.52
N SER A 82 -27.33 -12.48 -19.59
CA SER A 82 -27.56 -11.97 -20.93
C SER A 82 -29.03 -11.77 -21.28
N SER A 83 -29.97 -12.33 -20.51
CA SER A 83 -31.42 -12.29 -20.84
C SER A 83 -32.28 -12.50 -19.59
N GLY A 84 -33.61 -12.29 -19.78
CA GLY A 84 -34.60 -12.47 -18.73
C GLY A 84 -34.55 -11.40 -17.65
N ARG A 85 -35.07 -11.73 -16.45
CA ARG A 85 -35.17 -10.75 -15.34
C ARG A 85 -33.81 -10.27 -14.79
N ARG A 86 -32.76 -11.06 -15.05
CA ARG A 86 -31.39 -10.78 -14.64
C ARG A 86 -30.54 -10.22 -15.76
N ALA A 87 -31.14 -9.83 -16.90
CA ALA A 87 -30.39 -9.16 -17.96
C ALA A 87 -29.65 -7.95 -17.40
N ALA A 88 -28.33 -7.95 -17.56
CA ALA A 88 -27.47 -7.01 -16.87
C ALA A 88 -26.62 -6.17 -17.82
N LEU A 89 -26.29 -4.98 -17.37
CA LEU A 89 -25.31 -4.07 -17.98
C LEU A 89 -23.99 -4.17 -17.23
N ASN A 90 -22.90 -4.41 -17.97
CA ASN A 90 -21.55 -4.44 -17.39
C ASN A 90 -20.84 -3.11 -17.64
N LEU A 91 -20.70 -2.33 -16.58
CA LEU A 91 -19.95 -1.06 -16.55
C LEU A 91 -18.55 -1.23 -15.93
N GLY A 92 -18.04 -2.45 -15.80
CA GLY A 92 -16.65 -2.68 -15.36
C GLY A 92 -15.65 -2.16 -16.41
N THR A 93 -14.60 -1.51 -15.98
CA THR A 93 -13.52 -1.00 -16.86
C THR A 93 -12.15 -1.33 -16.26
N SER A 94 -11.32 -2.03 -17.04
CA SER A 94 -10.01 -2.51 -16.55
C SER A 94 -9.11 -1.35 -16.15
N GLY A 95 -8.46 -1.52 -15.00
CA GLY A 95 -7.58 -0.52 -14.43
C GLY A 95 -8.29 0.56 -13.61
N ASP A 96 -9.62 0.57 -13.57
CA ASP A 96 -10.35 1.59 -12.81
C ASP A 96 -9.96 1.55 -11.33
N ARG A 97 -9.87 2.74 -10.79
CA ARG A 97 -9.78 3.08 -9.38
C ARG A 97 -11.07 3.81 -8.99
N THR A 98 -11.25 4.09 -7.71
CA THR A 98 -12.47 4.75 -7.22
C THR A 98 -12.73 6.08 -7.89
N GLU A 99 -11.70 6.90 -8.14
CA GLU A 99 -11.83 8.20 -8.81
C GLU A 99 -12.32 8.09 -10.26
N HIS A 100 -11.92 7.05 -11.00
CA HIS A 100 -12.37 6.82 -12.37
C HIS A 100 -13.84 6.38 -12.40
N VAL A 101 -14.21 5.46 -11.49
CA VAL A 101 -15.61 5.05 -11.31
C VAL A 101 -16.46 6.27 -10.93
N LEU A 102 -16.02 7.10 -9.98
CA LEU A 102 -16.72 8.32 -9.59
C LEU A 102 -16.99 9.23 -10.79
N TRP A 103 -15.96 9.48 -11.63
CA TRP A 103 -16.15 10.29 -12.82
C TRP A 103 -17.21 9.71 -13.77
N ARG A 104 -17.15 8.40 -14.07
CA ARG A 104 -18.08 7.74 -14.99
C ARG A 104 -19.53 7.80 -14.48
N LEU A 105 -19.72 7.67 -13.16
CA LEU A 105 -21.05 7.67 -12.56
C LEU A 105 -21.60 9.09 -12.31
N ALA A 106 -20.78 10.03 -11.81
CA ALA A 106 -21.21 11.37 -11.45
C ALA A 106 -21.30 12.32 -12.66
N GLU A 107 -20.28 12.30 -13.52
CA GLU A 107 -20.10 13.24 -14.64
C GLU A 107 -20.28 12.58 -16.00
N GLY A 108 -19.84 11.32 -16.14
CA GLY A 108 -19.90 10.56 -17.39
C GLY A 108 -21.28 10.03 -17.77
N GLY A 109 -22.27 10.11 -16.88
CA GLY A 109 -23.67 9.79 -17.20
C GLY A 109 -24.03 8.29 -17.23
N GLU A 110 -23.14 7.38 -16.77
CA GLU A 110 -23.40 5.93 -16.85
C GLU A 110 -24.57 5.45 -15.98
N LEU A 111 -25.08 6.28 -15.07
CA LEU A 111 -26.28 5.99 -14.28
C LEU A 111 -27.49 6.86 -14.68
N ASP A 112 -27.43 7.58 -15.79
CA ASP A 112 -28.50 8.48 -16.19
C ASP A 112 -29.46 7.85 -17.22
N GLY A 113 -30.72 8.23 -17.20
CA GLY A 113 -31.70 7.89 -18.25
C GLY A 113 -32.33 6.50 -18.14
N TYR A 114 -32.08 5.76 -17.08
CA TYR A 114 -32.75 4.47 -16.77
C TYR A 114 -32.90 4.27 -15.27
N GLU A 115 -33.67 3.24 -14.89
CA GLU A 115 -33.87 2.87 -13.49
C GLU A 115 -33.32 1.45 -13.21
N ALA A 116 -32.19 1.39 -12.51
CA ALA A 116 -31.67 0.14 -11.97
C ALA A 116 -32.47 -0.28 -10.72
N LYS A 117 -32.63 -1.60 -10.51
CA LYS A 117 -33.11 -2.17 -9.25
C LYS A 117 -32.01 -2.76 -8.41
N CYS A 118 -31.00 -3.34 -9.05
CA CYS A 118 -29.89 -4.03 -8.40
C CYS A 118 -28.56 -3.57 -9.01
N ILE A 119 -27.68 -3.03 -8.20
CA ILE A 119 -26.32 -2.64 -8.60
C ILE A 119 -25.32 -3.50 -7.83
N LEU A 120 -24.43 -4.21 -8.53
CA LEU A 120 -23.29 -4.90 -7.94
C LEU A 120 -22.08 -4.01 -8.06
N LEU A 121 -21.49 -3.66 -6.92
CA LEU A 121 -20.29 -2.82 -6.85
C LEU A 121 -19.13 -3.63 -6.28
N MET A 122 -18.02 -3.71 -7.02
CA MET A 122 -16.75 -4.21 -6.53
C MET A 122 -15.61 -3.38 -7.13
N ILE A 123 -14.91 -2.62 -6.30
CA ILE A 123 -13.85 -1.70 -6.69
C ILE A 123 -12.85 -1.52 -5.54
N GLY A 124 -11.59 -1.19 -5.85
CA GLY A 124 -10.59 -0.79 -4.88
C GLY A 124 -9.26 -1.52 -4.95
N THR A 125 -9.20 -2.70 -5.61
CA THR A 125 -7.93 -3.45 -5.71
C THR A 125 -6.83 -2.66 -6.42
N ASN A 126 -7.18 -1.74 -7.33
CA ASN A 126 -6.22 -0.88 -8.02
C ASN A 126 -5.80 0.33 -7.18
N ASN A 127 -6.62 0.79 -6.24
CA ASN A 127 -6.26 1.83 -5.28
C ASN A 127 -5.25 1.29 -4.25
N THR A 128 -5.47 0.07 -3.77
CA THR A 128 -4.59 -0.57 -2.77
C THR A 128 -3.25 -1.02 -3.35
N GLY A 129 -3.14 -1.18 -4.67
CA GLY A 129 -1.89 -1.42 -5.36
C GLY A 129 -2.07 -1.94 -6.79
N HIS A 130 -1.54 -1.18 -7.75
CA HIS A 130 -1.45 -1.56 -9.17
C HIS A 130 -0.09 -1.16 -9.72
N TYR A 131 0.41 -1.90 -10.73
CA TYR A 131 1.74 -1.70 -11.33
C TYR A 131 2.01 -0.30 -11.86
N SER A 132 0.98 0.43 -12.25
CA SER A 132 1.09 1.73 -12.94
C SER A 132 0.71 2.93 -12.07
N PHE A 133 0.21 2.73 -10.85
CA PHE A 133 -0.28 3.80 -9.99
C PHE A 133 0.34 3.75 -8.60
N ALA A 134 0.53 4.93 -8.02
CA ALA A 134 0.92 5.04 -6.62
C ALA A 134 -0.12 4.33 -5.73
N GLU A 135 0.36 3.54 -4.77
CA GLU A 135 -0.48 2.93 -3.76
C GLU A 135 -1.08 4.01 -2.87
N GLU A 136 -2.38 3.89 -2.60
CA GLU A 136 -3.07 4.78 -1.68
C GLU A 136 -3.25 4.11 -0.31
N PRO A 137 -3.31 4.89 0.78
CA PRO A 137 -3.72 4.38 2.08
C PRO A 137 -5.11 3.70 1.97
N PRO A 138 -5.36 2.58 2.65
CA PRO A 138 -6.67 1.94 2.64
C PRO A 138 -7.82 2.88 3.00
N VAL A 139 -7.58 3.86 3.88
CA VAL A 139 -8.58 4.86 4.26
C VAL A 139 -9.09 5.67 3.06
N ASP A 140 -8.22 6.02 2.11
CA ASP A 140 -8.60 6.77 0.91
C ASP A 140 -9.48 5.91 0.00
N THR A 141 -9.14 4.63 -0.19
CA THR A 141 -9.97 3.66 -0.91
C THR A 141 -11.35 3.51 -0.25
N ILE A 142 -11.40 3.43 1.08
CA ILE A 142 -12.66 3.36 1.86
C ILE A 142 -13.52 4.59 1.62
N LEU A 143 -12.93 5.78 1.67
CA LEU A 143 -13.62 7.05 1.39
C LEU A 143 -14.12 7.11 -0.06
N GLY A 144 -13.31 6.65 -1.02
CA GLY A 144 -13.70 6.57 -2.43
C GLY A 144 -14.90 5.65 -2.65
N ILE A 145 -14.91 4.45 -2.06
CA ILE A 145 -16.05 3.53 -2.14
C ILE A 145 -17.30 4.13 -1.48
N LYS A 146 -17.15 4.79 -0.34
CA LYS A 146 -18.25 5.50 0.31
C LYS A 146 -18.84 6.56 -0.61
N ARG A 147 -17.99 7.38 -1.26
CA ARG A 147 -18.47 8.40 -2.20
C ARG A 147 -19.17 7.80 -3.42
N ILE A 148 -18.71 6.67 -3.94
CA ILE A 148 -19.39 5.92 -5.02
C ILE A 148 -20.79 5.50 -4.57
N LEU A 149 -20.94 4.95 -3.35
CA LEU A 149 -22.25 4.56 -2.82
C LEU A 149 -23.20 5.75 -2.68
N GLU A 150 -22.70 6.93 -2.28
CA GLU A 150 -23.46 8.17 -2.21
C GLU A 150 -23.94 8.60 -3.60
N VAL A 151 -23.06 8.59 -4.62
CA VAL A 151 -23.42 8.92 -6.02
C VAL A 151 -24.46 7.94 -6.56
N ILE A 152 -24.32 6.63 -6.26
CA ILE A 152 -25.33 5.62 -6.64
C ILE A 152 -26.67 5.95 -6.00
N ALA A 153 -26.70 6.28 -4.70
CA ALA A 153 -27.93 6.61 -4.00
C ALA A 153 -28.59 7.89 -4.53
N GLU A 154 -27.78 8.87 -4.95
CA GLU A 154 -28.26 10.12 -5.57
C GLU A 154 -28.85 9.88 -6.97
N LYS A 155 -28.15 9.10 -7.82
CA LYS A 155 -28.52 8.90 -9.23
C LYS A 155 -29.55 7.80 -9.42
N GLN A 156 -29.55 6.78 -8.55
CA GLN A 156 -30.39 5.58 -8.63
C GLN A 156 -31.08 5.31 -7.28
N PRO A 157 -31.96 6.23 -6.80
CA PRO A 157 -32.53 6.16 -5.45
C PRO A 157 -33.41 4.93 -5.20
N ALA A 158 -33.96 4.32 -6.26
CA ALA A 158 -34.75 3.09 -6.18
C ALA A 158 -33.88 1.81 -6.11
N ALA A 159 -32.60 1.90 -6.53
CA ALA A 159 -31.72 0.75 -6.56
C ALA A 159 -31.26 0.33 -5.16
N ARG A 160 -30.94 -0.97 -5.04
CA ARG A 160 -30.17 -1.53 -3.94
C ARG A 160 -28.79 -1.93 -4.44
N THR A 161 -27.77 -1.63 -3.68
CA THR A 161 -26.40 -1.95 -4.03
C THR A 161 -25.92 -3.18 -3.28
N ILE A 162 -25.56 -4.24 -4.00
CA ILE A 162 -24.80 -5.37 -3.47
C ILE A 162 -23.33 -4.95 -3.49
N LEU A 163 -22.80 -4.56 -2.32
CA LEU A 163 -21.40 -4.20 -2.14
C LEU A 163 -20.61 -5.50 -1.94
N THR A 164 -19.87 -5.89 -2.96
CA THR A 164 -19.05 -7.11 -2.93
C THR A 164 -17.67 -6.82 -2.33
N ALA A 165 -17.22 -7.71 -1.45
CA ALA A 165 -15.85 -7.67 -0.95
C ALA A 165 -14.84 -7.63 -2.11
N ILE A 166 -13.80 -6.83 -2.01
CA ILE A 166 -12.66 -6.88 -2.93
C ILE A 166 -12.05 -8.28 -2.81
N PHE A 167 -11.90 -8.96 -3.93
CA PHE A 167 -11.46 -10.36 -3.95
C PHE A 167 -10.02 -10.51 -3.43
N PRO A 168 -9.69 -11.70 -2.87
CA PRO A 168 -8.33 -12.01 -2.49
C PRO A 168 -7.43 -12.00 -3.73
N ARG A 169 -6.19 -11.58 -3.53
CA ARG A 169 -5.14 -11.58 -4.56
C ARG A 169 -3.83 -12.09 -3.98
N GLY A 170 -2.84 -12.37 -4.83
CA GLY A 170 -1.58 -12.97 -4.40
C GLY A 170 -1.73 -14.45 -4.03
N ALA A 171 -0.60 -15.14 -3.83
CA ALA A 171 -0.59 -16.59 -3.65
C ALA A 171 -1.11 -17.04 -2.29
N ASP A 172 -0.81 -16.30 -1.23
CA ASP A 172 -1.08 -16.70 0.15
C ASP A 172 -1.74 -15.59 0.99
N ALA A 173 -2.09 -15.93 2.21
CA ALA A 173 -2.79 -15.05 3.13
C ALA A 173 -1.98 -13.81 3.57
N ASN A 174 -0.64 -13.87 3.43
CA ASN A 174 0.27 -12.79 3.84
C ASN A 174 0.65 -11.88 2.67
N ASP A 175 0.05 -12.07 1.47
CA ASP A 175 0.28 -11.15 0.37
C ASP A 175 -0.10 -9.72 0.79
N PRO A 176 0.83 -8.76 0.69
CA PRO A 176 0.63 -7.40 1.22
C PRO A 176 -0.57 -6.68 0.61
N LEU A 177 -0.82 -6.89 -0.67
CA LEU A 177 -1.94 -6.25 -1.36
C LEU A 177 -3.27 -6.92 -1.00
N ARG A 178 -3.25 -8.24 -0.68
CA ARG A 178 -4.41 -8.92 -0.09
C ARG A 178 -4.74 -8.36 1.28
N LEU A 179 -3.75 -8.22 2.15
CA LEU A 179 -3.93 -7.65 3.49
C LEU A 179 -4.53 -6.24 3.44
N ARG A 180 -4.11 -5.42 2.48
CA ARG A 180 -4.70 -4.08 2.25
C ARG A 180 -6.16 -4.17 1.82
N ASN A 181 -6.48 -5.06 0.87
CA ASN A 181 -7.87 -5.30 0.48
C ASN A 181 -8.71 -5.76 1.68
N ASP A 182 -8.16 -6.60 2.55
CA ASP A 182 -8.83 -7.09 3.75
C ASP A 182 -9.12 -5.96 4.75
N VAL A 183 -8.19 -5.01 4.92
CA VAL A 183 -8.43 -3.80 5.74
C VAL A 183 -9.57 -2.97 5.16
N VAL A 184 -9.59 -2.75 3.83
CA VAL A 184 -10.68 -2.05 3.16
C VAL A 184 -11.99 -2.80 3.36
N ASN A 185 -12.01 -4.10 3.10
CA ASN A 185 -13.21 -4.96 3.21
C ASN A 185 -13.83 -4.90 4.62
N LYS A 186 -13.01 -4.96 5.66
CA LYS A 186 -13.47 -4.85 7.06
C LYS A 186 -14.22 -3.55 7.33
N GLU A 187 -13.77 -2.45 6.77
CA GLU A 187 -14.38 -1.14 7.00
C GLU A 187 -15.60 -0.91 6.10
N ILE A 188 -15.53 -1.25 4.80
CA ILE A 188 -16.65 -1.04 3.88
C ILE A 188 -17.84 -1.97 4.18
N ALA A 189 -17.62 -3.13 4.79
CA ALA A 189 -18.69 -4.01 5.26
C ALA A 189 -19.65 -3.31 6.24
N LYS A 190 -19.15 -2.30 6.99
CA LYS A 190 -19.95 -1.50 7.94
C LYS A 190 -20.93 -0.54 7.23
N PHE A 191 -20.79 -0.32 5.92
CA PHE A 191 -21.72 0.50 5.15
C PHE A 191 -23.03 -0.21 4.86
N ALA A 192 -23.07 -1.55 5.04
CA ALA A 192 -24.27 -2.33 4.82
C ALA A 192 -25.36 -2.04 5.87
N ASP A 193 -26.54 -1.73 5.37
CA ASP A 193 -27.75 -1.53 6.19
C ASP A 193 -28.84 -2.58 5.91
N GLY A 194 -28.58 -3.48 4.96
CA GLY A 194 -29.50 -4.53 4.49
C GLY A 194 -30.67 -3.98 3.67
N ARG A 195 -30.75 -2.68 3.44
CA ARG A 195 -31.85 -2.01 2.71
C ARG A 195 -31.36 -1.37 1.44
N LYS A 196 -30.47 -0.40 1.53
CA LYS A 196 -29.85 0.27 0.37
C LYS A 196 -28.52 -0.34 0.00
N VAL A 197 -27.74 -0.77 0.99
CA VAL A 197 -26.47 -1.46 0.80
C VAL A 197 -26.50 -2.83 1.47
N ILE A 198 -26.24 -3.87 0.68
CA ILE A 198 -26.19 -5.25 1.11
C ILE A 198 -24.74 -5.73 0.97
N TRP A 199 -24.11 -6.17 2.06
CA TRP A 199 -22.76 -6.73 2.00
C TRP A 199 -22.76 -8.14 1.42
N CYS A 200 -21.79 -8.43 0.56
CA CYS A 200 -21.59 -9.74 -0.03
C CYS A 200 -20.11 -10.13 -0.03
N ASP A 201 -19.72 -10.98 0.91
CA ASP A 201 -18.38 -11.57 0.98
C ASP A 201 -18.48 -13.10 0.91
N PHE A 202 -17.95 -13.68 -0.13
CA PHE A 202 -17.85 -15.12 -0.38
C PHE A 202 -16.42 -15.52 -0.75
N SER A 203 -15.48 -14.70 -0.41
CA SER A 203 -14.07 -14.87 -0.79
C SER A 203 -13.40 -16.10 -0.20
N ASP A 204 -13.97 -16.67 0.88
CA ASP A 204 -13.61 -17.98 1.41
C ASP A 204 -13.74 -19.11 0.37
N LYS A 205 -14.66 -18.96 -0.59
CA LYS A 205 -14.87 -19.95 -1.68
C LYS A 205 -13.75 -19.95 -2.72
N PHE A 206 -12.91 -18.96 -2.73
CA PHE A 206 -11.74 -18.88 -3.60
C PHE A 206 -10.45 -19.43 -2.98
N LEU A 207 -10.47 -19.68 -1.68
CA LEU A 207 -9.31 -20.03 -0.88
C LEU A 207 -9.35 -21.51 -0.47
N ASP A 208 -8.18 -22.13 -0.42
CA ASP A 208 -8.05 -23.47 0.18
C ASP A 208 -8.05 -23.40 1.73
N GLY A 209 -7.97 -24.56 2.39
CA GLY A 209 -7.97 -24.65 3.85
C GLY A 209 -6.80 -23.96 4.55
N GLU A 210 -5.78 -23.55 3.79
CA GLU A 210 -4.60 -22.80 4.27
C GLU A 210 -4.65 -21.32 3.86
N GLY A 211 -5.76 -20.87 3.28
CA GLY A 211 -5.96 -19.49 2.85
C GLY A 211 -5.21 -19.13 1.57
N ARG A 212 -4.74 -20.09 0.78
CA ARG A 212 -4.05 -19.85 -0.47
C ARG A 212 -5.02 -19.70 -1.63
N LEU A 213 -4.68 -18.83 -2.58
CA LEU A 213 -5.43 -18.62 -3.81
C LEU A 213 -4.91 -19.55 -4.91
N SER A 214 -5.80 -20.34 -5.50
CA SER A 214 -5.43 -21.28 -6.56
C SER A 214 -5.30 -20.62 -7.93
N ARG A 215 -4.24 -20.96 -8.68
CA ARG A 215 -4.09 -20.55 -10.08
C ARG A 215 -5.13 -21.18 -11.03
N GLU A 216 -5.79 -22.24 -10.62
CA GLU A 216 -6.91 -22.81 -11.35
C GLU A 216 -8.13 -21.86 -11.34
N LEU A 217 -8.36 -21.20 -10.20
CA LEU A 217 -9.42 -20.21 -10.04
C LEU A 217 -8.99 -18.81 -10.49
N PHE A 218 -7.74 -18.43 -10.26
CA PHE A 218 -7.14 -17.13 -10.58
C PHE A 218 -5.79 -17.33 -11.27
N PRO A 219 -5.73 -17.45 -12.60
CA PRO A 219 -4.51 -17.80 -13.33
C PRO A 219 -3.31 -16.88 -13.07
N ASP A 220 -3.55 -15.60 -12.87
CA ASP A 220 -2.55 -14.57 -12.55
C ASP A 220 -2.56 -14.15 -11.06
N LEU A 221 -3.32 -14.85 -10.23
CA LEU A 221 -3.52 -14.56 -8.80
C LEU A 221 -4.17 -13.19 -8.52
N LEU A 222 -4.90 -12.65 -9.49
CA LEU A 222 -5.65 -11.38 -9.38
C LEU A 222 -7.02 -11.49 -10.07
N HIS A 223 -7.05 -11.99 -11.31
CA HIS A 223 -8.25 -12.03 -12.11
C HIS A 223 -8.85 -13.46 -12.11
N PRO A 224 -10.15 -13.61 -11.82
CA PRO A 224 -10.80 -14.92 -11.92
C PRO A 224 -10.69 -15.51 -13.33
N GLY A 225 -10.42 -16.81 -13.41
CA GLY A 225 -10.67 -17.62 -14.58
C GLY A 225 -12.14 -18.05 -14.67
N SER A 226 -12.50 -18.85 -15.66
CA SER A 226 -13.88 -19.30 -15.90
C SER A 226 -14.51 -19.95 -14.66
N LEU A 227 -13.79 -20.78 -13.91
CA LEU A 227 -14.26 -21.39 -12.66
C LEU A 227 -14.48 -20.35 -11.55
N GLY A 228 -13.60 -19.35 -11.45
CA GLY A 228 -13.77 -18.25 -10.50
C GLY A 228 -15.03 -17.43 -10.78
N TYR A 229 -15.37 -17.20 -12.05
CA TYR A 229 -16.62 -16.53 -12.44
C TYR A 229 -17.85 -17.39 -12.18
N GLU A 230 -17.77 -18.73 -12.27
CA GLU A 230 -18.89 -19.62 -11.89
C GLU A 230 -19.16 -19.56 -10.37
N ILE A 231 -18.10 -19.52 -9.55
CA ILE A 231 -18.22 -19.32 -8.10
C ILE A 231 -18.86 -17.96 -7.81
N TRP A 232 -18.40 -16.88 -8.47
CA TRP A 232 -18.99 -15.55 -8.29
C TRP A 232 -20.46 -15.51 -8.68
N ALA A 233 -20.82 -16.03 -9.85
CA ALA A 233 -22.20 -16.15 -10.26
C ALA A 233 -23.05 -16.88 -9.21
N SER A 234 -22.60 -18.06 -8.79
CA SER A 234 -23.32 -18.89 -7.82
C SER A 234 -23.55 -18.19 -6.48
N ALA A 235 -22.61 -17.32 -6.07
CA ALA A 235 -22.71 -16.56 -4.83
C ALA A 235 -23.70 -15.40 -4.91
N VAL A 236 -23.73 -14.67 -6.04
CA VAL A 236 -24.52 -13.44 -6.16
C VAL A 236 -25.92 -13.66 -6.73
N LEU A 237 -26.15 -14.74 -7.50
CA LEU A 237 -27.46 -14.99 -8.11
C LEU A 237 -28.65 -15.04 -7.11
N PRO A 238 -28.55 -15.77 -5.97
CA PRO A 238 -29.62 -15.79 -4.99
C PRO A 238 -29.87 -14.40 -4.37
N LEU A 239 -28.80 -13.58 -4.26
CA LEU A 239 -28.90 -12.25 -3.67
C LEU A 239 -29.53 -11.26 -4.66
N ILE A 240 -29.15 -11.34 -5.94
CA ILE A 240 -29.78 -10.56 -7.01
C ILE A 240 -31.29 -10.86 -7.07
N ASP A 241 -31.68 -12.14 -7.03
CA ASP A 241 -33.09 -12.50 -7.05
C ASP A 241 -33.86 -11.94 -5.86
N LYS A 242 -33.29 -12.03 -4.65
CA LYS A 242 -33.89 -11.42 -3.46
C LYS A 242 -34.04 -9.90 -3.61
N VAL A 243 -33.05 -9.23 -4.15
CA VAL A 243 -33.10 -7.77 -4.39
C VAL A 243 -34.17 -7.42 -5.42
N LEU A 244 -34.29 -8.23 -6.49
CA LEU A 244 -35.31 -7.98 -7.54
C LEU A 244 -36.71 -8.22 -7.06
N ASP A 245 -36.92 -9.11 -6.08
CA ASP A 245 -38.21 -9.48 -5.50
C ASP A 245 -38.57 -8.63 -4.26
N ALA A 246 -37.61 -8.04 -3.60
CA ALA A 246 -37.79 -7.34 -2.34
C ALA A 246 -38.67 -6.08 -2.47
N GLN A 247 -39.52 -5.87 -1.46
CA GLN A 247 -40.25 -4.62 -1.29
C GLN A 247 -39.35 -3.51 -0.79
N ASP A 248 -39.73 -2.24 -0.93
CA ASP A 248 -38.89 -1.08 -0.68
C ASP A 248 -38.29 -1.03 0.75
N ASP A 249 -39.01 -1.49 1.75
CA ASP A 249 -38.63 -1.48 3.17
C ASP A 249 -38.07 -2.82 3.66
N GLU A 250 -38.10 -3.87 2.82
CA GLU A 250 -37.63 -5.20 3.18
C GLU A 250 -36.12 -5.24 3.39
N VAL A 251 -35.68 -5.90 4.46
CA VAL A 251 -34.28 -6.15 4.76
C VAL A 251 -33.79 -7.39 4.02
N VAL A 252 -32.78 -7.22 3.16
CA VAL A 252 -32.09 -8.33 2.50
C VAL A 252 -30.85 -8.68 3.31
N PRO A 253 -30.72 -9.92 3.81
CA PRO A 253 -29.58 -10.33 4.61
C PRO A 253 -28.27 -10.26 3.83
N SER A 254 -27.23 -9.75 4.46
CA SER A 254 -25.85 -9.77 3.95
C SER A 254 -25.29 -11.20 3.90
N VAL A 255 -24.37 -11.43 3.00
CA VAL A 255 -23.60 -12.67 2.88
C VAL A 255 -22.23 -12.48 3.50
N TRP A 256 -21.86 -13.37 4.41
CA TRP A 256 -20.59 -13.38 5.10
C TRP A 256 -19.84 -14.67 4.78
N PRO A 257 -18.50 -14.66 4.78
CA PRO A 257 -17.73 -15.87 4.56
C PRO A 257 -18.02 -16.90 5.65
N SER A 258 -18.06 -18.18 5.25
CA SER A 258 -18.34 -19.31 6.15
C SER A 258 -17.26 -19.49 7.21
N VAL A 259 -16.01 -19.15 6.87
CA VAL A 259 -14.88 -19.06 7.79
C VAL A 259 -14.62 -17.59 8.04
N PRO A 260 -14.78 -17.10 9.28
CA PRO A 260 -14.42 -15.72 9.59
C PRO A 260 -12.99 -15.46 9.17
N ARG A 261 -12.77 -14.48 8.30
CA ARG A 261 -11.41 -13.98 8.08
C ARG A 261 -10.93 -13.46 9.43
N THR A 262 -9.90 -14.08 9.98
CA THR A 262 -9.13 -13.46 11.05
C THR A 262 -8.39 -12.31 10.39
N TYR A 263 -9.06 -11.14 10.27
CA TYR A 263 -8.34 -9.92 10.00
C TYR A 263 -7.34 -9.77 11.15
N SER A 264 -6.06 -9.91 10.87
CA SER A 264 -5.05 -9.62 11.88
C SER A 264 -5.39 -8.25 12.43
N ALA A 265 -5.54 -8.15 13.74
CA ALA A 265 -5.90 -6.91 14.41
C ALA A 265 -4.95 -5.82 13.93
N ALA A 266 -5.49 -4.82 13.21
CA ALA A 266 -4.74 -3.77 12.57
C ALA A 266 -3.53 -4.32 11.79
N ALA A 267 -3.73 -4.74 10.55
CA ALA A 267 -2.62 -4.89 9.61
C ALA A 267 -1.83 -3.59 9.68
N ASN A 268 -0.68 -3.63 10.35
CA ASN A 268 0.19 -2.49 10.46
C ASN A 268 0.88 -2.35 9.11
N LEU A 269 0.25 -1.60 8.20
CA LEU A 269 0.68 -1.47 6.82
C LEU A 269 2.13 -1.00 6.67
N SER A 270 2.68 -0.36 7.73
CA SER A 270 4.09 0.02 7.77
C SER A 270 5.02 -1.16 8.05
N ALA A 271 4.50 -2.26 8.62
CA ALA A 271 5.23 -3.47 8.93
C ALA A 271 5.05 -4.59 7.87
N GLU A 272 4.10 -4.42 6.95
CA GLU A 272 3.87 -5.41 5.89
C GLU A 272 4.77 -5.13 4.68
N PRO A 273 5.40 -6.16 4.09
CA PRO A 273 6.23 -5.99 2.92
C PRO A 273 5.38 -5.64 1.69
N VAL A 274 5.82 -4.68 0.91
CA VAL A 274 5.17 -4.27 -0.34
C VAL A 274 6.18 -4.26 -1.47
N SER A 275 5.89 -5.04 -2.52
CA SER A 275 6.65 -5.00 -3.77
C SER A 275 6.29 -3.77 -4.58
N GLY A 276 7.27 -3.10 -5.08
CA GLY A 276 7.10 -2.05 -6.08
C GLY A 276 7.51 -0.66 -5.60
N PHE A 277 8.45 -0.10 -6.34
CA PHE A 277 8.75 1.31 -6.30
C PHE A 277 7.71 2.03 -7.15
N PRO A 278 7.18 3.19 -6.72
CA PRO A 278 6.36 4.03 -7.58
C PRO A 278 7.05 4.27 -8.92
N ASP A 279 6.32 4.33 -10.01
CA ASP A 279 6.89 4.46 -11.36
C ASP A 279 7.79 5.69 -11.56
N PHE A 280 7.58 6.75 -10.77
CA PHE A 280 8.46 7.92 -10.76
C PHE A 280 9.84 7.63 -10.14
N MET A 281 10.03 6.51 -9.47
CA MET A 281 11.30 6.08 -8.87
C MET A 281 12.09 5.15 -9.82
N TRP A 282 12.12 5.51 -11.11
CA TRP A 282 12.81 4.73 -12.15
C TRP A 282 14.26 4.38 -11.80
N TRP A 283 14.95 5.23 -11.06
CA TRP A 283 16.32 4.99 -10.57
C TRP A 283 16.43 3.83 -9.57
N ALA A 284 15.35 3.51 -8.88
CA ALA A 284 15.34 2.40 -7.93
C ALA A 284 15.18 1.04 -8.63
N LYS A 285 14.66 0.99 -9.87
CA LYS A 285 14.40 -0.27 -10.58
C LYS A 285 15.67 -1.05 -10.92
N GLY A 286 16.77 -0.37 -11.22
CA GLY A 286 18.07 -1.01 -11.52
C GLY A 286 18.86 -1.43 -10.29
N ARG A 287 18.68 -0.73 -9.16
CA ARG A 287 19.47 -0.93 -7.96
C ARG A 287 19.32 -2.30 -7.30
N PRO A 288 18.15 -2.94 -7.21
CA PRO A 288 18.06 -4.30 -6.69
C PRO A 288 18.91 -5.30 -7.45
N LEU A 289 18.94 -5.19 -8.79
CA LEU A 289 19.78 -6.06 -9.63
C LEU A 289 21.27 -5.74 -9.43
N GLU A 290 21.63 -4.46 -9.37
CA GLU A 290 23.00 -4.01 -9.07
C GLU A 290 23.48 -4.59 -7.74
N LYS A 291 22.71 -4.45 -6.66
CA LYS A 291 23.06 -4.95 -5.34
C LYS A 291 23.10 -6.47 -5.27
N ARG A 292 22.18 -7.16 -5.95
CA ARG A 292 22.24 -8.61 -6.09
C ARG A 292 23.50 -9.06 -6.82
N ASN A 293 23.89 -8.37 -7.89
CA ASN A 293 25.13 -8.68 -8.63
C ASN A 293 26.37 -8.40 -7.76
N GLU A 294 26.38 -7.34 -6.96
CA GLU A 294 27.44 -7.05 -5.99
C GLU A 294 27.57 -8.18 -4.97
N ILE A 295 26.45 -8.62 -4.38
CA ILE A 295 26.43 -9.71 -3.39
C ILE A 295 26.91 -11.02 -4.02
N VAL A 296 26.37 -11.40 -5.18
CA VAL A 296 26.73 -12.65 -5.88
C VAL A 296 28.17 -12.62 -6.42
N GLY A 297 28.60 -11.46 -6.94
CA GLY A 297 29.94 -11.29 -7.50
C GLY A 297 31.03 -11.35 -6.45
N ASN A 298 30.74 -10.97 -5.21
CA ASN A 298 31.68 -11.04 -4.10
C ASN A 298 31.79 -12.42 -3.43
N GLY A 299 30.92 -13.39 -3.80
CA GLY A 299 30.88 -14.71 -3.19
C GLY A 299 30.41 -14.68 -1.72
N SER A 300 30.81 -15.69 -0.95
CA SER A 300 30.47 -15.77 0.49
C SER A 300 31.30 -14.80 1.35
N VAL A 301 31.11 -13.49 1.15
CA VAL A 301 31.83 -12.44 1.87
C VAL A 301 31.16 -12.18 3.22
N GLU A 302 31.99 -11.86 4.22
CA GLU A 302 31.51 -11.26 5.46
C GLU A 302 31.73 -9.76 5.43
N TYR A 303 30.63 -9.00 5.50
CA TYR A 303 30.68 -7.56 5.62
C TYR A 303 30.86 -7.12 7.09
N ASP A 304 31.71 -6.14 7.33
CA ASP A 304 31.80 -5.49 8.64
C ASP A 304 30.50 -4.70 8.92
N LEU A 305 29.98 -4.05 7.88
CA LEU A 305 28.77 -3.19 7.97
C LEU A 305 27.86 -3.41 6.77
N VAL A 306 26.58 -3.63 7.04
CA VAL A 306 25.50 -3.50 6.05
C VAL A 306 24.59 -2.35 6.44
N MET A 307 24.47 -1.36 5.56
CA MET A 307 23.64 -0.17 5.80
C MET A 307 22.30 -0.37 5.13
N VAL A 308 21.22 -0.39 5.87
CA VAL A 308 19.85 -0.51 5.35
C VAL A 308 19.03 0.74 5.65
N GLY A 309 18.32 1.25 4.66
CA GLY A 309 17.58 2.49 4.80
C GLY A 309 17.00 3.05 3.51
N ASP A 310 16.70 4.32 3.52
CA ASP A 310 16.08 5.07 2.42
C ASP A 310 17.08 5.91 1.60
N SER A 311 16.63 7.06 1.05
CA SER A 311 17.45 7.97 0.26
C SER A 311 18.65 8.52 1.03
N ILE A 312 18.53 8.72 2.32
CA ILE A 312 19.60 9.25 3.16
C ILE A 312 20.74 8.22 3.22
N THR A 313 20.42 6.95 3.35
CA THR A 313 21.41 5.85 3.28
C THR A 313 21.92 5.65 1.85
N HIS A 314 21.05 5.72 0.83
CA HIS A 314 21.43 5.54 -0.58
C HIS A 314 22.49 6.54 -1.03
N ARG A 315 22.40 7.80 -0.62
CA ARG A 315 23.30 8.89 -1.06
C ARG A 315 24.75 8.76 -0.56
N TRP A 316 25.05 7.79 0.31
CA TRP A 316 26.44 7.44 0.64
C TRP A 316 27.23 6.96 -0.58
N GLU A 317 26.60 6.28 -1.54
CA GLU A 317 27.31 5.72 -2.70
C GLU A 317 26.74 6.13 -4.06
N ARG A 318 25.53 6.72 -4.07
CA ARG A 318 24.88 7.13 -5.31
C ARG A 318 25.78 8.08 -6.09
N GLU A 319 25.80 7.96 -7.43
CA GLU A 319 26.47 8.92 -8.31
C GLU A 319 25.92 10.34 -8.09
N GLY A 320 26.84 11.31 -7.85
CA GLY A 320 26.49 12.66 -7.46
C GLY A 320 25.88 12.77 -6.05
N GLY A 321 25.94 11.72 -5.24
CA GLY A 321 25.54 11.74 -3.84
C GLY A 321 26.59 12.42 -2.96
N GLU A 322 26.13 13.18 -1.99
CA GLU A 322 26.97 14.03 -1.14
C GLU A 322 27.86 13.24 -0.16
N GLY A 323 27.53 11.96 0.09
CA GLY A 323 28.32 11.06 0.95
C GLY A 323 29.40 10.25 0.22
N ARG A 324 29.48 10.32 -1.11
CA ARG A 324 30.25 9.37 -1.94
C ARG A 324 31.74 9.30 -1.61
N GLU A 325 32.37 10.43 -1.43
CA GLU A 325 33.82 10.47 -1.09
C GLU A 325 34.08 9.90 0.30
N LEU A 326 33.23 10.23 1.26
CA LEU A 326 33.31 9.72 2.62
C LEU A 326 33.00 8.21 2.68
N PHE A 327 32.10 7.72 1.80
CA PHE A 327 31.84 6.29 1.68
C PHE A 327 33.04 5.53 1.12
N ALA A 328 33.74 6.12 0.16
CA ALA A 328 35.00 5.55 -0.32
C ALA A 328 36.10 5.55 0.76
N GLU A 329 36.14 6.57 1.62
CA GLU A 329 37.01 6.62 2.81
C GLU A 329 36.65 5.49 3.80
N LEU A 330 35.37 5.32 4.14
CA LEU A 330 34.89 4.24 5.01
C LEU A 330 35.24 2.86 4.45
N ARG A 331 35.06 2.64 3.15
CA ARG A 331 35.34 1.36 2.46
C ARG A 331 36.83 1.00 2.41
N LYS A 332 37.75 1.92 2.63
CA LYS A 332 39.18 1.61 2.77
C LYS A 332 39.49 0.87 4.07
N ARG A 333 38.64 1.04 5.08
CA ARG A 333 38.86 0.51 6.43
C ARG A 333 37.91 -0.66 6.77
N TYR A 334 36.71 -0.64 6.19
CA TYR A 334 35.66 -1.62 6.47
C TYR A 334 35.10 -2.22 5.18
N SER A 335 34.71 -3.50 5.24
CA SER A 335 33.91 -4.10 4.19
C SER A 335 32.44 -3.66 4.35
N VAL A 336 31.94 -2.81 3.44
CA VAL A 336 30.62 -2.17 3.59
C VAL A 336 29.74 -2.48 2.40
N LEU A 337 28.51 -2.94 2.68
CA LEU A 337 27.42 -3.08 1.72
C LEU A 337 26.36 -2.05 2.02
N ASN A 338 25.94 -1.27 1.00
CA ASN A 338 24.89 -0.27 1.14
C ASN A 338 23.61 -0.72 0.47
N LEU A 339 22.59 -1.06 1.26
CA LEU A 339 21.24 -1.43 0.86
C LEU A 339 20.23 -0.29 1.11
N GLY A 340 20.66 0.97 1.03
CA GLY A 340 19.78 2.14 1.03
C GLY A 340 19.15 2.37 -0.34
N TYR A 341 17.84 2.70 -0.37
CA TYR A 341 17.11 2.97 -1.61
C TYR A 341 16.30 4.25 -1.50
N GLY A 342 16.44 5.12 -2.50
CA GLY A 342 15.73 6.41 -2.52
C GLY A 342 14.22 6.24 -2.40
N GLY A 343 13.60 6.94 -1.43
CA GLY A 343 12.15 6.94 -1.24
C GLY A 343 11.57 5.75 -0.49
N ASP A 344 12.38 4.78 -0.06
CA ASP A 344 11.88 3.63 0.69
C ASP A 344 11.12 4.05 1.94
N GLN A 345 9.99 3.39 2.12
CA GLN A 345 9.26 3.26 3.36
C GLN A 345 9.65 1.94 4.05
N THR A 346 9.29 1.77 5.31
CA THR A 346 9.58 0.54 6.06
C THR A 346 9.09 -0.70 5.32
N ARG A 347 7.91 -0.67 4.71
CA ARG A 347 7.30 -1.79 3.96
C ARG A 347 8.08 -2.18 2.70
N HIS A 348 8.67 -1.21 1.98
CA HIS A 348 9.50 -1.49 0.80
C HIS A 348 10.80 -2.17 1.23
N LEU A 349 11.41 -1.66 2.28
CA LEU A 349 12.61 -2.27 2.86
C LEU A 349 12.32 -3.70 3.34
N ILE A 350 11.25 -3.94 4.10
CA ILE A 350 10.85 -5.27 4.55
C ILE A 350 10.72 -6.22 3.36
N TRP A 351 10.02 -5.78 2.29
CA TRP A 351 9.86 -6.61 1.08
C TRP A 351 11.21 -7.05 0.50
N ARG A 352 12.16 -6.14 0.35
CA ARG A 352 13.50 -6.45 -0.21
C ARG A 352 14.26 -7.43 0.69
N LEU A 353 14.22 -7.20 2.01
CA LEU A 353 14.91 -8.05 2.98
C LEU A 353 14.36 -9.49 2.99
N VAL A 354 13.03 -9.68 2.87
CA VAL A 354 12.43 -11.02 2.82
C VAL A 354 12.55 -11.68 1.44
N ASN A 355 12.81 -10.90 0.37
CA ASN A 355 12.93 -11.37 -1.00
C ASN A 355 14.38 -11.45 -1.51
N GLY A 356 15.32 -11.76 -0.61
CA GLY A 356 16.66 -12.21 -0.97
C GLY A 356 17.79 -11.19 -0.79
N GLU A 357 17.53 -9.93 -0.38
CA GLU A 357 18.61 -8.97 -0.11
C GLU A 357 19.47 -9.32 1.10
N LEU A 358 19.00 -10.20 1.99
CA LEU A 358 19.78 -10.72 3.12
C LEU A 358 20.44 -12.07 2.84
N GLU A 359 20.46 -12.54 1.61
CA GLU A 359 20.97 -13.86 1.26
C GLU A 359 22.33 -13.78 0.56
N GLY A 360 23.18 -14.78 0.78
CA GLY A 360 24.45 -14.92 0.08
C GLY A 360 25.67 -14.28 0.75
N TYR A 361 25.52 -13.70 1.94
CA TYR A 361 26.63 -13.10 2.70
C TYR A 361 26.44 -13.23 4.21
N LYS A 362 27.48 -12.88 4.97
CA LYS A 362 27.41 -12.66 6.41
C LYS A 362 27.68 -11.19 6.71
N ALA A 363 27.21 -10.73 7.85
CA ALA A 363 27.47 -9.36 8.32
C ALA A 363 27.72 -9.33 9.83
N LYS A 364 28.65 -8.50 10.29
CA LYS A 364 28.86 -8.27 11.73
C LYS A 364 27.83 -7.31 12.28
N VAL A 365 27.58 -6.21 11.55
CA VAL A 365 26.69 -5.12 11.96
C VAL A 365 25.74 -4.74 10.84
N PHE A 366 24.45 -4.66 11.15
CA PHE A 366 23.44 -4.00 10.31
C PHE A 366 23.13 -2.63 10.90
N GLN A 367 23.38 -1.55 10.17
CA GLN A 367 22.91 -0.22 10.53
C GLN A 367 21.52 -0.01 9.93
N VAL A 368 20.55 0.33 10.76
CA VAL A 368 19.15 0.54 10.36
C VAL A 368 18.74 1.99 10.59
N MET A 369 18.36 2.70 9.52
CA MET A 369 17.77 4.03 9.58
C MET A 369 16.72 4.18 8.50
N ILE A 370 15.42 4.11 8.87
CA ILE A 370 14.29 4.09 7.95
C ILE A 370 13.05 4.69 8.63
N GLY A 371 12.18 5.35 7.86
CA GLY A 371 10.88 5.80 8.34
C GLY A 371 10.50 7.22 7.93
N THR A 372 11.44 8.06 7.52
CA THR A 372 11.14 9.47 7.15
C THR A 372 10.16 9.60 5.97
N ASN A 373 10.01 8.55 5.15
CA ASN A 373 9.09 8.47 4.02
C ASN A 373 7.74 7.84 4.36
N ASN A 374 7.56 7.32 5.57
CA ASN A 374 6.25 6.85 6.05
C ASN A 374 5.40 8.07 6.44
N ARG A 375 4.71 8.65 5.44
CA ARG A 375 4.05 9.96 5.59
C ARG A 375 2.66 9.88 6.17
N ASP A 376 2.01 8.71 6.01
CA ASP A 376 0.57 8.55 6.12
C ASP A 376 0.26 7.49 7.19
N GLY A 377 0.49 7.82 8.45
CA GLY A 377 0.18 6.89 9.52
C GLY A 377 0.57 7.42 10.89
N ALA A 378 -0.01 6.80 11.92
CA ALA A 378 0.39 7.07 13.30
C ALA A 378 1.88 6.70 13.50
N PRO A 379 2.60 7.38 14.40
CA PRO A 379 4.00 7.07 14.71
C PRO A 379 4.22 5.59 15.05
N GLU A 380 3.26 4.98 15.74
CA GLU A 380 3.26 3.58 16.14
C GLU A 380 3.32 2.62 14.94
N GLN A 381 2.69 2.98 13.83
CA GLN A 381 2.71 2.17 12.61
C GLN A 381 4.09 2.18 11.97
N THR A 382 4.73 3.35 11.89
CA THR A 382 6.10 3.45 11.39
C THR A 382 7.06 2.71 12.32
N ALA A 383 6.90 2.86 13.63
CA ALA A 383 7.71 2.16 14.62
C ALA A 383 7.60 0.63 14.50
N ALA A 384 6.37 0.11 14.33
CA ALA A 384 6.20 -1.33 14.10
C ALA A 384 6.82 -1.81 12.77
N GLY A 385 6.83 -0.95 11.73
CA GLY A 385 7.58 -1.21 10.50
C GLY A 385 9.09 -1.33 10.76
N VAL A 386 9.67 -0.40 11.54
CA VAL A 386 11.08 -0.48 11.97
C VAL A 386 11.34 -1.75 12.79
N LYS A 387 10.42 -2.09 13.72
CA LYS A 387 10.52 -3.34 14.49
C LYS A 387 10.58 -4.56 13.58
N ARG A 388 9.70 -4.63 12.57
CA ARG A 388 9.70 -5.75 11.62
C ARG A 388 10.99 -5.83 10.80
N VAL A 389 11.58 -4.70 10.39
CA VAL A 389 12.90 -4.66 9.75
C VAL A 389 13.95 -5.31 10.65
N ILE A 390 13.98 -4.93 11.93
CA ILE A 390 14.91 -5.50 12.92
C ILE A 390 14.68 -7.00 13.06
N ASP A 391 13.42 -7.45 13.17
CA ASP A 391 13.08 -8.86 13.35
C ASP A 391 13.53 -9.71 12.15
N VAL A 392 13.27 -9.24 10.90
CA VAL A 392 13.73 -9.93 9.68
C VAL A 392 15.25 -10.05 9.63
N ILE A 393 15.97 -8.98 9.98
CA ILE A 393 17.44 -9.04 10.05
C ILE A 393 17.88 -10.08 11.09
N ARG A 394 17.31 -10.08 12.27
CA ARG A 394 17.65 -11.02 13.35
C ARG A 394 17.27 -12.47 13.02
N GLU A 395 16.18 -12.67 12.30
CA GLU A 395 15.78 -14.00 11.81
C GLU A 395 16.79 -14.57 10.80
N LYS A 396 17.27 -13.73 9.87
CA LYS A 396 18.19 -14.15 8.79
C LYS A 396 19.67 -14.13 9.21
N HIS A 397 20.04 -13.22 10.11
CA HIS A 397 21.41 -13.00 10.59
C HIS A 397 21.45 -12.96 12.14
N PRO A 398 21.19 -14.09 12.84
CA PRO A 398 21.04 -14.12 14.31
C PRO A 398 22.32 -13.72 15.05
N GLU A 399 23.49 -13.90 14.43
CA GLU A 399 24.78 -13.55 15.03
C GLU A 399 25.14 -12.06 14.88
N SER A 400 24.52 -11.36 13.95
CA SER A 400 24.80 -9.96 13.69
C SER A 400 24.24 -9.06 14.79
N LYS A 401 24.86 -7.89 14.94
CA LYS A 401 24.34 -6.80 15.77
C LYS A 401 23.56 -5.83 14.88
N VAL A 402 22.48 -5.26 15.42
CA VAL A 402 21.73 -4.20 14.77
C VAL A 402 22.06 -2.87 15.44
N LEU A 403 22.65 -1.96 14.70
CA LEU A 403 22.89 -0.58 15.11
C LEU A 403 21.68 0.25 14.67
N LEU A 404 20.75 0.48 15.58
CA LEU A 404 19.52 1.20 15.32
C LEU A 404 19.72 2.70 15.50
N LEU A 405 19.60 3.44 14.40
CA LEU A 405 19.70 4.90 14.41
C LEU A 405 18.29 5.51 14.55
N PRO A 406 18.19 6.68 15.21
CA PRO A 406 16.99 7.51 15.08
C PRO A 406 16.79 7.92 13.62
N ILE A 407 15.55 8.14 13.21
CA ILE A 407 15.24 8.84 11.98
C ILE A 407 15.81 10.26 12.11
N PHE A 408 16.60 10.69 11.13
CA PHE A 408 17.27 11.99 11.18
C PHE A 408 16.28 13.15 11.21
N PRO A 409 16.68 14.29 11.82
CA PRO A 409 15.86 15.48 11.86
C PRO A 409 15.60 16.01 10.46
N ARG A 410 14.48 16.70 10.31
CA ARG A 410 14.10 17.36 9.05
C ARG A 410 13.30 18.64 9.34
N GLY A 411 13.23 19.53 8.34
CA GLY A 411 12.58 20.83 8.52
C GLY A 411 13.46 21.81 9.33
N ALA A 412 13.23 23.10 9.14
CA ALA A 412 14.09 24.14 9.73
C ALA A 412 13.91 24.28 11.26
N THR A 413 12.67 24.08 11.75
CA THR A 413 12.27 24.36 13.12
C THR A 413 11.77 23.12 13.85
N ALA A 414 11.77 23.15 15.17
CA ALA A 414 11.32 22.02 15.99
C ALA A 414 9.84 21.69 15.83
N ASP A 415 9.03 22.64 15.40
CA ASP A 415 7.58 22.48 15.18
C ASP A 415 7.22 22.04 13.74
N ASP A 416 8.21 21.81 12.86
CA ASP A 416 7.94 21.18 11.57
C ASP A 416 7.19 19.84 11.78
N LYS A 417 6.02 19.71 11.17
CA LYS A 417 5.13 18.58 11.40
C LYS A 417 5.79 17.21 11.14
N ARG A 418 6.69 17.14 10.16
CA ARG A 418 7.38 15.89 9.81
C ARG A 418 8.54 15.62 10.76
N ARG A 419 9.19 16.67 11.28
CA ARG A 419 10.18 16.54 12.34
C ARG A 419 9.52 16.00 13.60
N VAL A 420 8.43 16.62 14.04
CA VAL A 420 7.64 16.15 15.19
C VAL A 420 7.20 14.69 15.01
N GLN A 421 6.77 14.30 13.80
CA GLN A 421 6.42 12.92 13.49
C GLN A 421 7.61 11.98 13.66
N ASN A 422 8.78 12.31 13.08
CA ASN A 422 10.00 11.51 13.22
C ASN A 422 10.43 11.38 14.69
N GLU A 423 10.35 12.46 15.47
CA GLU A 423 10.70 12.45 16.89
C GLU A 423 9.78 11.54 17.71
N LYS A 424 8.46 11.52 17.40
CA LYS A 424 7.53 10.59 18.03
C LYS A 424 7.85 9.13 17.69
N VAL A 425 8.22 8.85 16.43
CA VAL A 425 8.68 7.51 16.03
C VAL A 425 9.96 7.15 16.78
N ASN A 426 10.93 8.06 16.83
CA ASN A 426 12.21 7.85 17.52
C ASN A 426 12.03 7.53 19.01
N ALA A 427 11.08 8.21 19.67
CA ALA A 427 10.74 7.92 21.07
C ALA A 427 10.27 6.47 21.28
N ILE A 428 9.55 5.90 20.31
CA ILE A 428 9.06 4.50 20.38
C ILE A 428 10.17 3.51 20.01
N ILE A 429 10.88 3.74 18.88
CA ILE A 429 11.87 2.77 18.39
C ILE A 429 13.10 2.64 19.28
N LYS A 430 13.41 3.67 20.08
CA LYS A 430 14.47 3.62 21.10
C LYS A 430 14.29 2.45 22.05
N ASP A 431 13.06 2.11 22.40
CA ASP A 431 12.72 1.02 23.33
C ASP A 431 12.89 -0.38 22.71
N PHE A 432 13.18 -0.49 21.41
CA PHE A 432 13.51 -1.76 20.77
C PHE A 432 14.96 -2.21 21.02
N ALA A 433 15.79 -1.32 21.53
CA ALA A 433 17.17 -1.64 21.89
C ALA A 433 17.21 -2.51 23.16
N ASP A 434 17.96 -3.61 23.08
CA ASP A 434 18.23 -4.50 24.22
C ASP A 434 19.64 -4.32 24.80
N GLY A 435 20.43 -3.43 24.19
CA GLY A 435 21.79 -3.12 24.59
C GLY A 435 22.86 -4.14 24.17
N ASP A 436 22.46 -5.29 23.65
CA ASP A 436 23.36 -6.36 23.16
C ASP A 436 23.21 -6.61 21.67
N LYS A 437 22.09 -7.19 21.23
CA LYS A 437 21.84 -7.50 19.81
C LYS A 437 21.27 -6.32 19.04
N VAL A 438 20.49 -5.48 19.69
CA VAL A 438 19.96 -4.23 19.14
C VAL A 438 20.48 -3.06 19.96
N ILE A 439 21.28 -2.20 19.36
CA ILE A 439 21.97 -1.12 20.01
C ILE A 439 21.41 0.21 19.49
N TRP A 440 20.83 1.01 20.38
CA TRP A 440 20.42 2.38 20.04
C TRP A 440 21.64 3.27 19.89
N PHE A 441 21.70 4.03 18.79
CA PHE A 441 22.82 4.91 18.49
C PHE A 441 22.32 6.26 17.97
N ASP A 442 22.21 7.22 18.86
CA ASP A 442 21.67 8.55 18.61
C ASP A 442 22.79 9.61 18.63
N PHE A 443 22.85 10.39 17.57
CA PHE A 443 23.73 11.56 17.42
C PHE A 443 23.00 12.70 16.69
N ASN A 444 21.67 12.70 16.69
CA ASN A 444 20.86 13.70 16.00
C ASN A 444 21.12 15.13 16.49
N ASP A 445 21.54 15.28 17.75
CA ASP A 445 21.95 16.57 18.34
C ASP A 445 23.07 17.25 17.57
N ARG A 446 23.97 16.50 16.94
CA ARG A 446 25.11 17.02 16.16
C ARG A 446 24.70 17.70 14.85
N PHE A 447 23.46 17.52 14.37
CA PHE A 447 22.95 18.18 13.17
C PHE A 447 22.42 19.59 13.43
N PHE A 448 22.25 19.97 14.69
CA PHE A 448 21.69 21.26 15.05
C PHE A 448 22.77 22.30 15.32
N ASN A 449 22.46 23.55 15.01
CA ASN A 449 23.26 24.68 15.46
C ASN A 449 23.05 24.98 16.96
N ALA A 450 23.73 25.98 17.48
CA ALA A 450 23.63 26.39 18.90
C ALA A 450 22.20 26.82 19.31
N ASP A 451 21.39 27.25 18.36
CA ASP A 451 19.99 27.65 18.57
C ASP A 451 19.02 26.47 18.47
N GLY A 452 19.49 25.24 18.27
CA GLY A 452 18.68 24.02 18.08
C GLY A 452 18.01 23.94 16.71
N ALA A 453 18.40 24.74 15.74
CA ALA A 453 17.85 24.75 14.39
C ALA A 453 18.65 23.83 13.46
N LEU A 454 17.93 23.11 12.60
CA LEU A 454 18.53 22.41 11.46
C LEU A 454 18.78 23.42 10.34
N THR A 455 20.00 23.49 9.83
CA THR A 455 20.38 24.48 8.82
C THR A 455 20.82 23.86 7.50
N LYS A 456 20.79 24.67 6.45
CA LYS A 456 21.31 24.26 5.13
C LYS A 456 22.83 24.03 5.12
N GLU A 457 23.55 24.40 6.18
CA GLU A 457 24.98 24.09 6.30
C GLU A 457 25.27 22.59 6.43
N VAL A 458 24.29 21.80 6.95
CA VAL A 458 24.44 20.37 7.14
C VAL A 458 23.45 19.55 6.30
N MET A 459 22.32 20.14 5.88
CA MET A 459 21.30 19.52 5.02
C MET A 459 20.72 20.56 4.06
N ASN A 460 21.15 20.56 2.79
CA ASN A 460 20.78 21.59 1.79
C ASN A 460 19.29 21.76 1.61
N ASP A 461 18.53 20.69 1.64
CA ASP A 461 17.06 20.64 1.50
C ASP A 461 16.35 20.41 2.85
N LEU A 462 17.08 20.50 3.95
CA LEU A 462 16.60 20.25 5.33
C LEU A 462 16.02 18.83 5.51
N LEU A 463 16.52 17.87 4.76
CA LEU A 463 16.14 16.44 4.80
C LEU A 463 17.35 15.54 4.58
N HIS A 464 18.12 15.79 3.52
CA HIS A 464 19.25 14.97 3.15
C HIS A 464 20.54 15.65 3.61
N PRO A 465 21.40 14.92 4.36
CA PRO A 465 22.73 15.44 4.69
C PRO A 465 23.50 15.83 3.43
N ASN A 466 24.19 16.98 3.50
CA ASN A 466 25.23 17.32 2.54
C ASN A 466 26.56 16.71 3.00
N GLU A 467 27.68 17.02 2.33
CA GLU A 467 29.00 16.49 2.69
C GLU A 467 29.34 16.72 4.18
N LYS A 468 29.06 17.91 4.71
CA LYS A 468 29.28 18.22 6.14
C LYS A 468 28.39 17.37 7.04
N GLY A 469 27.11 17.16 6.64
CA GLY A 469 26.19 16.29 7.37
C GLY A 469 26.62 14.80 7.34
N TYR A 470 27.13 14.32 6.20
CA TYR A 470 27.69 12.97 6.12
C TYR A 470 29.00 12.83 6.90
N ARG A 471 29.82 13.88 6.99
CA ARG A 471 30.99 13.88 7.85
C ARG A 471 30.62 13.72 9.32
N ILE A 472 29.61 14.47 9.80
CA ILE A 472 29.05 14.29 11.15
C ILE A 472 28.64 12.83 11.40
N TRP A 473 28.01 12.21 10.42
CA TRP A 473 27.59 10.81 10.54
C TRP A 473 28.79 9.87 10.58
N LEU A 474 29.75 10.04 9.70
CA LEU A 474 30.97 9.23 9.67
C LEU A 474 31.73 9.30 10.97
N ASP A 475 32.00 10.53 11.46
CA ASP A 475 32.75 10.79 12.69
C ASP A 475 32.05 10.19 13.94
N ALA A 476 30.72 10.11 13.92
CA ALA A 476 29.96 9.42 14.95
C ALA A 476 30.05 7.89 14.81
N LEU A 477 29.96 7.38 13.57
CA LEU A 477 29.85 5.96 13.26
C LEU A 477 31.15 5.18 13.49
N GLU A 478 32.29 5.74 13.10
CA GLU A 478 33.58 5.03 13.10
C GLU A 478 34.00 4.48 14.48
N PRO A 479 33.98 5.24 15.58
CA PRO A 479 34.32 4.72 16.88
C PRO A 479 33.36 3.57 17.32
N LYS A 480 32.12 3.64 16.85
CA LYS A 480 31.12 2.61 17.15
C LYS A 480 31.40 1.33 16.38
N LEU A 481 31.80 1.43 15.10
CA LEU A 481 32.20 0.29 14.28
C LEU A 481 33.47 -0.39 14.83
N GLU A 482 34.47 0.39 15.24
CA GLU A 482 35.69 -0.13 15.87
C GLU A 482 35.34 -1.03 17.07
N ALA A 483 34.47 -0.53 17.95
CA ALA A 483 34.02 -1.27 19.11
C ALA A 483 33.20 -2.53 18.76
N LEU A 484 32.39 -2.50 17.71
CA LEU A 484 31.50 -3.60 17.33
C LEU A 484 32.19 -4.65 16.45
N CYS A 485 33.14 -4.25 15.61
CA CYS A 485 33.84 -5.15 14.68
C CYS A 485 35.15 -5.71 15.25
N GLY A 486 35.59 -5.25 16.44
CA GLY A 486 36.80 -5.72 17.09
C GLY A 486 38.10 -5.34 16.35
N ARG A 487 38.10 -4.25 15.57
CA ARG A 487 39.30 -3.71 14.92
C ARG A 487 39.91 -2.63 15.79
N VAL A 488 41.16 -2.78 16.10
CA VAL A 488 41.99 -1.71 16.71
C VAL A 488 42.32 -0.71 15.59
N ALA A 489 42.20 0.60 15.86
CA ALA A 489 42.69 1.62 14.97
C ALA A 489 44.08 1.24 14.44
N ALA A 490 44.28 1.30 13.11
CA ALA A 490 45.61 1.23 12.58
C ALA A 490 46.38 2.42 13.24
N SER A 491 47.29 2.10 14.12
CA SER A 491 48.24 3.09 14.64
C SER A 491 48.90 3.74 13.43
N ASP A 492 48.89 5.09 13.39
CA ASP A 492 49.72 5.86 12.49
C ASP A 492 51.16 5.37 12.58
N GLU A 493 51.51 4.42 11.75
CA GLU A 493 52.92 4.11 11.47
C GLU A 493 53.31 4.84 10.17
N ASN A 494 53.96 6.00 10.38
CA ASN A 494 54.87 6.78 9.56
C ASN A 494 54.92 6.59 8.04
#